data_2a5191d44a6952186150c6b9a9955494
#
_entry.id   2a5191d44a6952186150c6b9a9955494
#
_cell.length_a   1.000
_cell.length_b   1.000
_cell.length_c   1.000
_cell.angle_alpha   90.00
_cell.angle_beta   90.00
_cell.angle_gamma   90.00
#
_symmetry.space_group_name_H-M   'P 1'
#
loop_
_entity.id
_entity.type
_entity.pdbx_description
1 polymer ?
#
loop_
_entity_poly.entity_id
_entity_poly.type
_entity_poly.pdbx_seq_one_letter_code
_entity_poly.pdbx_strand_id
1 'polypeptide(L)'
;MAGGKHLVQVGFMRRYDRGYRQVKELIDSGKFGAPMVIKCTHRADGVADDYTTAMAVTDTAIHEIDVLPWLINDEWDEVQCIMPKTSSKAHAGLKDPQVMIMKTKTGIVTMLEVNVNCGFGYDINCEVVCENGVINLPCPSFPTVRFANNVSTKIEDNWILRFMDSYDVEIQDWVDHALKGETGGSSAWDGYVASITADALVASQTSGKAEKVVTGGTPDFYKK
;
A
#
# COMPACT_ATOMS: atom_id res chain seq x y z
N MET A 1 14.87 21.13 -13.36
CA MET A 1 14.91 21.05 -11.88
C MET A 1 14.82 22.47 -11.34
N ALA A 2 13.86 22.73 -10.48
CA ALA A 2 13.54 24.10 -10.02
C ALA A 2 14.57 24.63 -9.01
N GLY A 3 15.78 24.94 -9.46
CA GLY A 3 16.82 25.55 -8.63
C GLY A 3 17.29 24.71 -7.43
N GLY A 4 17.26 23.39 -7.51
CA GLY A 4 17.63 22.49 -6.41
C GLY A 4 16.57 22.34 -5.31
N LYS A 5 15.33 22.77 -5.56
CA LYS A 5 14.21 22.62 -4.61
C LYS A 5 13.38 21.39 -4.91
N HIS A 6 12.92 20.69 -3.87
CA HIS A 6 11.90 19.65 -3.97
C HIS A 6 10.54 20.35 -4.16
N LEU A 7 9.93 20.25 -5.35
CA LEU A 7 8.66 20.92 -5.68
C LEU A 7 7.58 19.95 -6.16
N VAL A 8 7.85 18.64 -6.11
CA VAL A 8 6.91 17.61 -6.54
C VAL A 8 6.58 16.73 -5.33
N GLN A 9 5.32 16.66 -5.02
CA GLN A 9 4.73 15.71 -4.08
C GLN A 9 3.85 14.73 -4.86
N VAL A 10 3.97 13.44 -4.57
CA VAL A 10 3.12 12.40 -5.15
C VAL A 10 1.97 12.11 -4.19
N GLY A 11 0.75 12.00 -4.72
CA GLY A 11 -0.47 11.81 -3.95
C GLY A 11 -0.64 10.39 -3.41
N PHE A 12 0.17 9.99 -2.43
CA PHE A 12 0.01 8.72 -1.72
C PHE A 12 -0.67 8.94 -0.37
N MET A 13 -2.00 9.03 -0.37
CA MET A 13 -2.84 9.41 0.76
C MET A 13 -2.70 8.49 1.98
N ARG A 14 -2.26 7.25 1.83
CA ARG A 14 -2.16 6.31 2.97
C ARG A 14 -1.11 6.73 4.00
N ARG A 15 -0.08 7.47 3.60
CA ARG A 15 0.88 8.06 4.55
C ARG A 15 0.24 9.12 5.45
N TYR A 16 -0.96 9.59 5.11
CA TYR A 16 -1.77 10.56 5.85
C TYR A 16 -2.94 9.93 6.60
N ASP A 17 -3.22 8.65 6.35
CA ASP A 17 -4.25 7.91 7.08
C ASP A 17 -3.89 7.77 8.56
N ARG A 18 -4.87 8.07 9.41
CA ARG A 18 -4.69 8.03 10.86
C ARG A 18 -4.24 6.64 11.36
N GLY A 19 -4.81 5.58 10.80
CA GLY A 19 -4.47 4.21 11.18
C GLY A 19 -3.05 3.85 10.81
N TYR A 20 -2.63 4.13 9.56
CA TYR A 20 -1.25 3.91 9.12
C TYR A 20 -0.23 4.74 9.90
N ARG A 21 -0.55 5.99 10.25
CA ARG A 21 0.32 6.83 11.11
C ARG A 21 0.49 6.23 12.50
N GLN A 22 -0.57 5.72 13.11
CA GLN A 22 -0.49 5.04 14.40
C GLN A 22 0.36 3.76 14.32
N VAL A 23 0.22 2.96 13.26
CA VAL A 23 1.09 1.79 13.03
C VAL A 23 2.55 2.21 12.90
N LYS A 24 2.84 3.27 12.14
CA LYS A 24 4.18 3.83 11.99
C LYS A 24 4.79 4.27 13.32
N GLU A 25 4.05 5.03 14.13
CA GLU A 25 4.49 5.47 15.45
C GLU A 25 4.84 4.29 16.37
N LEU A 26 4.03 3.22 16.34
CA LEU A 26 4.29 2.01 17.13
C LEU A 26 5.56 1.28 16.65
N ILE A 27 5.78 1.17 15.34
CA ILE A 27 6.98 0.57 14.77
C ILE A 27 8.21 1.42 15.14
N ASP A 28 8.16 2.74 14.92
CA ASP A 28 9.27 3.66 15.18
C ASP A 28 9.62 3.76 16.67
N SER A 29 8.67 3.44 17.57
CA SER A 29 8.92 3.39 19.01
C SER A 29 9.95 2.33 19.40
N GLY A 30 10.20 1.33 18.55
CA GLY A 30 11.07 0.18 18.81
C GLY A 30 10.57 -0.78 19.91
N LYS A 31 9.44 -0.49 20.55
CA LYS A 31 8.90 -1.26 21.68
C LYS A 31 8.57 -2.71 21.31
N PHE A 32 8.19 -2.95 20.06
CA PHE A 32 7.78 -4.26 19.57
C PHE A 32 8.93 -5.07 18.96
N GLY A 33 10.17 -4.53 18.96
CA GLY A 33 11.29 -5.13 18.23
C GLY A 33 11.23 -4.89 16.73
N ALA A 34 12.11 -5.54 15.97
CA ALA A 34 12.17 -5.38 14.52
C ALA A 34 10.95 -6.01 13.81
N PRO A 35 10.38 -5.38 12.79
CA PRO A 35 9.41 -6.01 11.89
C PRO A 35 10.05 -7.19 11.15
N MET A 36 9.32 -8.29 10.99
CA MET A 36 9.80 -9.51 10.32
C MET A 36 8.90 -9.91 9.14
N VAL A 37 7.59 -9.85 9.33
CA VAL A 37 6.60 -10.25 8.32
C VAL A 37 5.46 -9.25 8.31
N ILE A 38 5.00 -8.91 7.11
CA ILE A 38 3.80 -8.08 6.92
C ILE A 38 2.77 -8.89 6.13
N LYS A 39 1.52 -8.85 6.57
CA LYS A 39 0.38 -9.43 5.87
C LYS A 39 -0.61 -8.33 5.56
N CYS A 40 -0.92 -8.16 4.27
CA CYS A 40 -1.85 -7.12 3.82
C CYS A 40 -2.94 -7.70 2.93
N THR A 41 -4.09 -7.05 2.96
CA THR A 41 -5.14 -7.26 1.98
C THR A 41 -5.61 -5.94 1.40
N HIS A 42 -5.87 -5.94 0.10
CA HIS A 42 -6.53 -4.84 -0.59
C HIS A 42 -7.69 -5.42 -1.40
N ARG A 43 -8.89 -5.30 -0.88
CA ARG A 43 -10.09 -5.83 -1.49
C ARG A 43 -11.03 -4.71 -1.86
N ALA A 44 -11.53 -4.73 -3.10
CA ALA A 44 -12.53 -3.81 -3.62
C ALA A 44 -13.78 -4.57 -4.05
N ASP A 45 -14.94 -3.95 -3.95
CA ASP A 45 -16.24 -4.56 -4.27
C ASP A 45 -16.32 -5.00 -5.74
N GLY A 46 -15.81 -4.17 -6.66
CA GLY A 46 -15.75 -4.46 -8.09
C GLY A 46 -14.98 -3.39 -8.85
N VAL A 47 -14.60 -3.73 -10.08
CA VAL A 47 -13.93 -2.82 -11.03
C VAL A 47 -14.66 -2.79 -12.35
N ALA A 48 -14.39 -1.76 -13.17
CA ALA A 48 -14.96 -1.61 -14.51
C ALA A 48 -14.41 -2.67 -15.49
N ASP A 49 -15.14 -2.89 -16.60
CA ASP A 49 -14.81 -3.92 -17.60
C ASP A 49 -13.49 -3.67 -18.35
N ASP A 50 -12.98 -2.45 -18.34
CA ASP A 50 -11.69 -2.06 -18.94
C ASP A 50 -10.50 -2.21 -17.99
N TYR A 51 -10.75 -2.61 -16.72
CA TYR A 51 -9.70 -2.83 -15.74
C TYR A 51 -8.86 -4.08 -16.10
N THR A 52 -7.56 -3.90 -16.25
CA THR A 52 -6.65 -4.95 -16.71
C THR A 52 -5.96 -5.68 -15.56
N THR A 53 -5.41 -6.86 -15.84
CA THR A 53 -4.60 -7.62 -14.88
C THR A 53 -3.42 -6.81 -14.34
N ALA A 54 -2.77 -5.98 -15.16
CA ALA A 54 -1.68 -5.11 -14.74
C ALA A 54 -2.14 -3.99 -13.80
N MET A 55 -3.37 -3.49 -13.95
CA MET A 55 -3.92 -2.45 -13.10
C MET A 55 -4.11 -2.90 -11.64
N ALA A 56 -4.25 -4.21 -11.39
CA ALA A 56 -4.22 -4.72 -10.01
C ALA A 56 -2.91 -4.39 -9.29
N VAL A 57 -1.82 -4.18 -10.04
CA VAL A 57 -0.52 -3.70 -9.52
C VAL A 57 -0.42 -2.19 -9.63
N THR A 58 -0.59 -1.62 -10.83
CA THR A 58 -0.24 -0.22 -11.13
C THR A 58 -1.26 0.79 -10.62
N ASP A 59 -2.48 0.38 -10.35
CA ASP A 59 -3.57 1.22 -9.84
C ASP A 59 -3.98 0.85 -8.41
N THR A 60 -4.07 -0.46 -8.10
CA THR A 60 -4.52 -0.92 -6.78
C THR A 60 -3.34 -1.15 -5.82
N ALA A 61 -2.44 -2.10 -6.08
CA ALA A 61 -1.34 -2.44 -5.16
C ALA A 61 -0.29 -1.33 -5.02
N ILE A 62 -0.28 -0.33 -5.91
CA ILE A 62 0.64 0.81 -5.85
C ILE A 62 0.59 1.51 -4.49
N HIS A 63 -0.55 1.49 -3.83
CA HIS A 63 -0.72 2.06 -2.50
C HIS A 63 0.03 1.29 -1.41
N GLU A 64 0.03 -0.05 -1.47
CA GLU A 64 0.82 -0.90 -0.56
C GLU A 64 2.30 -0.82 -0.93
N ILE A 65 2.63 -0.78 -2.21
CA ILE A 65 4.00 -0.63 -2.70
C ILE A 65 4.66 0.63 -2.14
N ASP A 66 3.91 1.73 -1.98
CA ASP A 66 4.39 2.97 -1.39
C ASP A 66 4.39 2.95 0.15
N VAL A 67 3.25 2.58 0.76
CA VAL A 67 3.08 2.78 2.21
C VAL A 67 3.91 1.82 3.05
N LEU A 68 4.13 0.58 2.59
CA LEU A 68 4.81 -0.43 3.40
C LEU A 68 6.29 -0.13 3.61
N PRO A 69 7.11 0.23 2.59
CA PRO A 69 8.49 0.66 2.82
C PRO A 69 8.59 1.88 3.74
N TRP A 70 7.65 2.82 3.60
CA TRP A 70 7.57 3.98 4.50
C TRP A 70 7.26 3.56 5.94
N LEU A 71 6.37 2.59 6.17
CA LEU A 71 6.05 2.09 7.52
C LEU A 71 7.28 1.51 8.22
N ILE A 72 8.07 0.71 7.51
CA ILE A 72 9.18 -0.07 8.10
C ILE A 72 10.56 0.55 7.88
N ASN A 73 10.66 1.72 7.24
CA ASN A 73 11.91 2.40 6.89
C ASN A 73 12.90 1.49 6.12
N ASP A 74 12.40 0.75 5.12
CA ASP A 74 13.19 -0.17 4.31
C ASP A 74 12.87 0.00 2.82
N GLU A 75 13.54 -0.71 1.94
CA GLU A 75 13.37 -0.65 0.50
C GLU A 75 13.10 -2.05 -0.06
N TRP A 76 12.32 -2.13 -1.15
CA TRP A 76 12.10 -3.39 -1.86
C TRP A 76 13.37 -3.89 -2.54
N ASP A 77 13.64 -5.20 -2.47
CA ASP A 77 14.73 -5.91 -3.14
C ASP A 77 14.20 -6.83 -4.25
N GLU A 78 13.17 -7.61 -3.94
CA GLU A 78 12.64 -8.64 -4.81
C GLU A 78 11.14 -8.77 -4.64
N VAL A 79 10.42 -8.97 -5.74
CA VAL A 79 8.96 -9.09 -5.76
C VAL A 79 8.50 -10.23 -6.66
N GLN A 80 7.41 -10.89 -6.30
CA GLN A 80 6.80 -11.94 -7.09
C GLN A 80 5.28 -11.82 -7.06
N CYS A 81 4.64 -11.93 -8.22
CA CYS A 81 3.20 -12.05 -8.34
C CYS A 81 2.80 -13.51 -8.58
N ILE A 82 1.92 -14.04 -7.74
CA ILE A 82 1.35 -15.37 -7.85
C ILE A 82 -0.11 -15.23 -8.25
N MET A 83 -0.51 -15.96 -9.29
CA MET A 83 -1.89 -15.97 -9.80
C MET A 83 -2.65 -17.16 -9.22
N PRO A 84 -3.54 -16.96 -8.22
CA PRO A 84 -4.43 -18.01 -7.74
C PRO A 84 -5.48 -18.40 -8.80
N LYS A 85 -6.40 -19.28 -8.42
CA LYS A 85 -7.60 -19.54 -9.21
C LYS A 85 -8.39 -18.25 -9.41
N THR A 86 -8.63 -17.88 -10.67
CA THR A 86 -9.41 -16.67 -11.02
C THR A 86 -10.85 -16.78 -10.51
N SER A 87 -11.34 -15.69 -9.94
CA SER A 87 -12.72 -15.56 -9.49
C SER A 87 -13.70 -15.62 -10.67
N SER A 88 -14.86 -16.23 -10.46
CA SER A 88 -15.96 -16.17 -11.44
C SER A 88 -16.58 -14.78 -11.59
N LYS A 89 -16.26 -13.85 -10.69
CA LYS A 89 -16.69 -12.44 -10.76
C LYS A 89 -15.78 -11.58 -11.65
N ALA A 90 -14.55 -12.05 -11.92
CA ALA A 90 -13.65 -11.35 -12.81
C ALA A 90 -14.10 -11.50 -14.27
N HIS A 91 -14.06 -10.40 -15.05
CA HIS A 91 -14.32 -10.47 -16.49
C HIS A 91 -13.21 -11.25 -17.21
N ALA A 92 -13.45 -11.67 -18.47
CA ALA A 92 -12.61 -12.65 -19.19
C ALA A 92 -11.14 -12.25 -19.34
N GLY A 93 -10.80 -10.95 -19.34
CA GLY A 93 -9.43 -10.44 -19.48
C GLY A 93 -8.68 -10.23 -18.15
N LEU A 94 -9.36 -10.39 -17.02
CA LEU A 94 -8.82 -10.06 -15.71
C LEU A 94 -8.43 -11.31 -14.92
N LYS A 95 -7.20 -11.34 -14.42
CA LYS A 95 -6.74 -12.32 -13.43
C LYS A 95 -6.89 -11.73 -12.03
N ASP A 96 -7.89 -12.21 -11.30
CA ASP A 96 -8.24 -11.74 -9.96
C ASP A 96 -8.75 -12.93 -9.11
N PRO A 97 -8.32 -13.10 -7.85
CA PRO A 97 -7.36 -12.28 -7.11
C PRO A 97 -5.89 -12.51 -7.53
N GLN A 98 -4.99 -11.68 -6.97
CA GLN A 98 -3.55 -11.83 -7.08
C GLN A 98 -2.91 -11.87 -5.70
N VAL A 99 -1.81 -12.61 -5.55
CA VAL A 99 -1.00 -12.63 -4.32
C VAL A 99 0.41 -12.17 -4.67
N MET A 100 0.88 -11.16 -3.96
CA MET A 100 2.22 -10.61 -4.17
C MET A 100 3.08 -10.93 -2.96
N ILE A 101 4.23 -11.57 -3.21
CA ILE A 101 5.28 -11.78 -2.20
C ILE A 101 6.36 -10.76 -2.50
N MET A 102 6.65 -9.92 -1.52
CA MET A 102 7.60 -8.83 -1.68
C MET A 102 8.62 -8.89 -0.55
N LYS A 103 9.89 -8.80 -0.88
CA LYS A 103 11.00 -8.87 0.08
C LYS A 103 11.79 -7.57 0.07
N THR A 104 12.11 -7.08 1.26
CA THR A 104 12.93 -5.90 1.45
C THR A 104 14.41 -6.22 1.46
N LYS A 105 15.27 -5.19 1.38
CA LYS A 105 16.74 -5.32 1.46
C LYS A 105 17.21 -5.90 2.79
N THR A 106 16.52 -5.62 3.89
CA THR A 106 16.85 -6.21 5.21
C THR A 106 16.26 -7.60 5.42
N GLY A 107 15.42 -8.08 4.50
CA GLY A 107 14.85 -9.42 4.52
C GLY A 107 13.44 -9.54 5.10
N ILE A 108 12.77 -8.43 5.39
CA ILE A 108 11.34 -8.44 5.78
C ILE A 108 10.51 -8.94 4.60
N VAL A 109 9.58 -9.84 4.85
CA VAL A 109 8.71 -10.42 3.81
C VAL A 109 7.29 -9.91 3.97
N THR A 110 6.73 -9.42 2.88
CA THR A 110 5.32 -9.03 2.78
C THR A 110 4.54 -10.03 1.94
N MET A 111 3.35 -10.40 2.43
CA MET A 111 2.30 -11.08 1.68
C MET A 111 1.16 -10.08 1.47
N LEU A 112 0.89 -9.73 0.22
CA LEU A 112 -0.22 -8.85 -0.16
C LEU A 112 -1.21 -9.63 -1.01
N GLU A 113 -2.47 -9.73 -0.57
CA GLU A 113 -3.59 -10.19 -1.37
C GLU A 113 -4.30 -8.97 -1.99
N VAL A 114 -4.44 -8.97 -3.30
CA VAL A 114 -5.26 -8.00 -4.05
C VAL A 114 -6.44 -8.74 -4.65
N ASN A 115 -7.66 -8.30 -4.33
CA ASN A 115 -8.90 -8.86 -4.87
C ASN A 115 -9.84 -7.71 -5.23
N VAL A 116 -9.85 -7.34 -6.50
CA VAL A 116 -10.58 -6.17 -6.98
C VAL A 116 -12.06 -6.45 -7.30
N ASN A 117 -12.52 -7.70 -7.13
CA ASN A 117 -13.92 -8.12 -7.29
C ASN A 117 -14.38 -9.00 -6.13
N CYS A 118 -14.09 -8.62 -4.90
CA CYS A 118 -14.48 -9.41 -3.73
C CYS A 118 -16.01 -9.45 -3.54
N GLY A 119 -16.72 -8.38 -3.89
CA GLY A 119 -18.17 -8.28 -3.87
C GLY A 119 -18.79 -8.20 -2.46
N PHE A 120 -18.03 -7.69 -1.49
CA PHE A 120 -18.54 -7.49 -0.12
C PHE A 120 -18.08 -6.18 0.54
N GLY A 121 -17.48 -5.26 -0.24
CA GLY A 121 -17.07 -3.94 0.21
C GLY A 121 -15.59 -3.64 -0.03
N TYR A 122 -15.11 -2.54 0.57
CA TYR A 122 -13.73 -2.09 0.47
C TYR A 122 -12.96 -2.43 1.75
N ASP A 123 -12.15 -3.49 1.70
CA ASP A 123 -11.53 -4.10 2.88
C ASP A 123 -10.00 -4.01 2.80
N ILE A 124 -9.42 -3.11 3.58
CA ILE A 124 -7.99 -2.87 3.67
C ILE A 124 -7.48 -3.31 5.02
N ASN A 125 -6.56 -4.27 5.04
CA ASN A 125 -5.93 -4.77 6.26
C ASN A 125 -4.41 -4.77 6.15
N CYS A 126 -3.75 -4.55 7.29
CA CYS A 126 -2.31 -4.67 7.43
C CYS A 126 -1.98 -5.19 8.82
N GLU A 127 -1.25 -6.29 8.89
CA GLU A 127 -0.70 -6.89 10.10
C GLU A 127 0.83 -6.87 10.00
N VAL A 128 1.50 -6.24 10.96
CA VAL A 128 2.97 -6.23 11.07
C VAL A 128 3.39 -7.11 12.23
N VAL A 129 4.04 -8.22 11.92
CA VAL A 129 4.60 -9.14 12.91
C VAL A 129 6.02 -8.70 13.24
N CYS A 130 6.24 -8.33 14.49
CA CYS A 130 7.52 -7.92 15.05
C CYS A 130 8.07 -9.00 16.00
N GLU A 131 9.33 -8.85 16.44
CA GLU A 131 9.98 -9.82 17.35
C GLU A 131 9.21 -10.03 18.67
N ASN A 132 8.61 -8.97 19.21
CA ASN A 132 8.00 -8.96 20.55
C ASN A 132 6.48 -8.71 20.51
N GLY A 133 5.85 -8.67 19.34
CA GLY A 133 4.43 -8.45 19.24
C GLY A 133 3.92 -8.30 17.81
N VAL A 134 2.62 -8.05 17.70
CA VAL A 134 1.93 -7.86 16.41
C VAL A 134 1.18 -6.53 16.46
N ILE A 135 1.28 -5.76 15.38
CA ILE A 135 0.60 -4.48 15.20
C ILE A 135 -0.38 -4.65 14.04
N ASN A 136 -1.66 -4.37 14.29
CA ASN A 136 -2.68 -4.42 13.26
C ASN A 136 -3.14 -3.02 12.88
N LEU A 137 -3.33 -2.79 11.58
CA LEU A 137 -4.03 -1.60 11.11
C LEU A 137 -5.45 -1.61 11.71
N PRO A 138 -5.88 -0.53 12.40
CA PRO A 138 -7.24 -0.49 12.91
C PRO A 138 -8.24 -0.51 11.76
N CYS A 139 -9.26 -1.37 11.86
CA CYS A 139 -10.43 -1.25 11.01
C CYS A 139 -11.04 0.15 11.16
N PRO A 140 -11.59 0.75 10.09
CA PRO A 140 -12.33 1.99 10.22
C PRO A 140 -13.36 1.89 11.33
N SER A 141 -13.59 3.00 12.01
CA SER A 141 -14.28 3.08 13.30
C SER A 141 -15.79 2.84 13.23
N PHE A 142 -16.22 1.72 12.69
CA PHE A 142 -17.61 1.31 12.82
C PHE A 142 -17.84 0.64 14.17
N PRO A 143 -19.00 0.87 14.79
CA PRO A 143 -19.35 0.19 16.02
C PRO A 143 -19.45 -1.31 15.81
N THR A 144 -18.97 -2.07 16.78
CA THR A 144 -19.27 -3.49 16.85
C THR A 144 -20.72 -3.67 17.30
N VAL A 145 -21.53 -4.32 16.48
CA VAL A 145 -22.95 -4.58 16.73
C VAL A 145 -23.12 -6.00 17.26
N ARG A 146 -23.82 -6.15 18.38
CA ARG A 146 -24.25 -7.45 18.93
C ARG A 146 -25.75 -7.55 18.77
N PHE A 147 -26.21 -8.42 17.86
CA PHE A 147 -27.63 -8.60 17.55
C PHE A 147 -27.89 -10.02 17.05
N ALA A 148 -29.03 -10.60 17.42
CA ALA A 148 -29.46 -11.93 16.98
C ALA A 148 -28.37 -13.02 17.12
N ASN A 149 -27.70 -13.08 18.28
CA ASN A 149 -26.59 -13.99 18.61
C ASN A 149 -25.33 -13.83 17.74
N ASN A 150 -25.19 -12.73 17.01
CA ASN A 150 -24.03 -12.41 16.18
C ASN A 150 -23.25 -11.21 16.71
N VAL A 151 -21.97 -11.15 16.32
CA VAL A 151 -21.12 -9.98 16.47
C VAL A 151 -20.66 -9.58 15.09
N SER A 152 -20.88 -8.32 14.70
CA SER A 152 -20.52 -7.81 13.37
C SER A 152 -20.00 -6.38 13.45
N THR A 153 -19.21 -6.00 12.46
CA THR A 153 -18.84 -4.61 12.18
C THR A 153 -19.02 -4.36 10.70
N LYS A 154 -19.31 -3.11 10.32
CA LYS A 154 -19.42 -2.74 8.91
C LYS A 154 -18.04 -2.72 8.25
N ILE A 155 -17.98 -3.11 6.97
CA ILE A 155 -16.86 -2.84 6.07
C ILE A 155 -17.23 -1.63 5.22
N GLU A 156 -16.28 -0.79 4.83
CA GLU A 156 -16.53 0.37 3.97
C GLU A 156 -17.09 -0.05 2.61
N ASP A 157 -17.94 0.78 2.04
CA ASP A 157 -18.52 0.50 0.75
C ASP A 157 -17.53 0.76 -0.39
N ASN A 158 -16.63 1.76 -0.22
CA ASN A 158 -15.66 2.14 -1.25
C ASN A 158 -14.46 2.91 -0.67
N TRP A 159 -13.44 3.13 -1.51
CA TRP A 159 -12.21 3.81 -1.14
C TRP A 159 -12.40 5.29 -0.76
N ILE A 160 -13.39 5.99 -1.35
CA ILE A 160 -13.66 7.40 -1.05
C ILE A 160 -14.03 7.53 0.42
N LEU A 161 -15.00 6.74 0.89
CA LEU A 161 -15.44 6.77 2.29
C LEU A 161 -14.30 6.37 3.24
N ARG A 162 -13.45 5.41 2.84
CA ARG A 162 -12.34 4.94 3.67
C ARG A 162 -11.22 5.97 3.83
N PHE A 163 -10.93 6.78 2.80
CA PHE A 163 -9.73 7.62 2.79
C PHE A 163 -9.99 9.12 2.63
N MET A 164 -11.24 9.60 2.68
CA MET A 164 -11.55 11.02 2.51
C MET A 164 -10.72 11.91 3.45
N ASP A 165 -10.72 11.61 4.74
CA ASP A 165 -9.95 12.36 5.73
C ASP A 165 -8.44 12.38 5.42
N SER A 166 -7.93 11.30 4.83
CA SER A 166 -6.52 11.19 4.46
C SER A 166 -6.16 12.14 3.31
N TYR A 167 -7.05 12.28 2.33
CA TYR A 167 -6.89 13.25 1.24
C TYR A 167 -6.94 14.70 1.75
N ASP A 168 -7.86 15.01 2.66
CA ASP A 168 -7.96 16.34 3.25
C ASP A 168 -6.66 16.71 3.98
N VAL A 169 -6.12 15.79 4.78
CA VAL A 169 -4.85 15.98 5.51
C VAL A 169 -3.67 16.09 4.51
N GLU A 170 -3.64 15.27 3.46
CA GLU A 170 -2.60 15.30 2.44
C GLU A 170 -2.55 16.63 1.70
N ILE A 171 -3.70 17.11 1.25
CA ILE A 171 -3.79 18.38 0.51
C ILE A 171 -3.46 19.57 1.42
N GLN A 172 -3.91 19.56 2.68
CA GLN A 172 -3.56 20.60 3.65
C GLN A 172 -2.04 20.63 3.91
N ASP A 173 -1.43 19.47 4.12
CA ASP A 173 0.03 19.34 4.30
C ASP A 173 0.80 19.88 3.08
N TRP A 174 0.34 19.54 1.88
CA TRP A 174 0.92 20.06 0.65
C TRP A 174 0.83 21.59 0.54
N VAL A 175 -0.34 22.17 0.87
CA VAL A 175 -0.53 23.65 0.89
C VAL A 175 0.43 24.30 1.89
N ASP A 176 0.51 23.77 3.12
CA ASP A 176 1.34 24.31 4.19
C ASP A 176 2.85 24.30 3.85
N HIS A 177 3.32 23.27 3.14
CA HIS A 177 4.69 23.17 2.64
C HIS A 177 4.92 24.05 1.41
N ALA A 178 3.98 24.08 0.47
CA ALA A 178 4.08 24.90 -0.73
C ALA A 178 4.20 26.39 -0.40
N LEU A 179 3.49 26.88 0.62
CA LEU A 179 3.61 28.26 1.12
C LEU A 179 5.02 28.59 1.65
N LYS A 180 5.79 27.60 2.06
CA LYS A 180 7.20 27.74 2.49
C LYS A 180 8.19 27.48 1.35
N GLY A 181 7.71 27.14 0.15
CA GLY A 181 8.55 26.76 -0.99
C GLY A 181 9.18 25.38 -0.85
N GLU A 182 8.53 24.47 -0.13
CA GLU A 182 8.95 23.11 0.18
C GLU A 182 7.87 22.11 -0.28
N THR A 183 8.15 20.81 -0.20
CA THR A 183 7.16 19.73 -0.28
C THR A 183 7.24 18.87 0.96
N GLY A 184 6.06 18.44 1.44
CA GLY A 184 5.94 17.36 2.43
C GLY A 184 5.74 16.01 1.74
N GLY A 185 5.33 15.02 2.49
CA GLY A 185 4.83 13.73 1.99
C GLY A 185 5.78 12.95 1.10
N SER A 186 5.18 12.22 0.15
CA SER A 186 5.89 11.37 -0.81
C SER A 186 6.56 12.20 -1.88
N SER A 187 7.87 12.05 -2.05
CA SER A 187 8.66 12.75 -3.06
C SER A 187 8.49 12.13 -4.46
N ALA A 188 8.99 12.82 -5.50
CA ALA A 188 9.09 12.23 -6.84
C ALA A 188 9.98 10.96 -6.86
N TRP A 189 10.94 10.84 -5.94
CA TRP A 189 11.73 9.62 -5.79
C TRP A 189 10.89 8.47 -5.25
N ASP A 190 10.04 8.71 -4.25
CA ASP A 190 9.10 7.68 -3.76
C ASP A 190 8.18 7.20 -4.89
N GLY A 191 7.64 8.12 -5.69
CA GLY A 191 6.84 7.78 -6.87
C GLY A 191 7.59 6.96 -7.91
N TYR A 192 8.86 7.30 -8.18
CA TYR A 192 9.72 6.53 -9.07
C TYR A 192 9.97 5.11 -8.55
N VAL A 193 10.33 4.96 -7.27
CA VAL A 193 10.55 3.65 -6.63
C VAL A 193 9.28 2.80 -6.67
N ALA A 194 8.12 3.39 -6.39
CA ALA A 194 6.85 2.70 -6.48
C ALA A 194 6.56 2.22 -7.91
N SER A 195 6.82 3.05 -8.92
CA SER A 195 6.62 2.69 -10.33
C SER A 195 7.56 1.57 -10.78
N ILE A 196 8.86 1.63 -10.45
CA ILE A 196 9.82 0.54 -10.78
C ILE A 196 9.44 -0.76 -10.08
N THR A 197 8.96 -0.70 -8.85
CA THR A 197 8.48 -1.89 -8.13
C THR A 197 7.22 -2.47 -8.78
N ALA A 198 6.31 -1.61 -9.22
CA ALA A 198 5.11 -2.02 -9.95
C ALA A 198 5.48 -2.68 -11.29
N ASP A 199 6.43 -2.12 -12.04
CA ASP A 199 6.93 -2.70 -13.30
C ASP A 199 7.51 -4.11 -13.08
N ALA A 200 8.28 -4.31 -12.01
CA ALA A 200 8.81 -5.63 -11.64
C ALA A 200 7.68 -6.63 -11.31
N LEU A 201 6.65 -6.20 -10.57
CA LEU A 201 5.46 -7.05 -10.30
C LEU A 201 4.68 -7.37 -11.56
N VAL A 202 4.51 -6.41 -12.48
CA VAL A 202 3.85 -6.65 -13.79
C VAL A 202 4.68 -7.62 -14.65
N ALA A 203 6.01 -7.51 -14.65
CA ALA A 203 6.87 -8.48 -15.29
C ALA A 203 6.69 -9.88 -14.67
N SER A 204 6.59 -9.96 -13.35
CA SER A 204 6.35 -11.21 -12.62
C SER A 204 4.97 -11.82 -12.93
N GLN A 205 3.93 -11.02 -13.19
CA GLN A 205 2.61 -11.53 -13.65
C GLN A 205 2.74 -12.40 -14.91
N THR A 206 3.69 -12.07 -15.76
CA THR A 206 3.92 -12.80 -17.03
C THR A 206 4.95 -13.91 -16.87
N SER A 207 6.06 -13.66 -16.18
CA SER A 207 7.15 -14.64 -16.01
C SER A 207 6.82 -15.73 -14.99
N GLY A 208 5.94 -15.45 -14.02
CA GLY A 208 5.66 -16.31 -12.88
C GLY A 208 6.83 -16.43 -11.89
N LYS A 209 7.89 -15.65 -12.07
CA LYS A 209 9.12 -15.70 -11.29
C LYS A 209 9.26 -14.47 -10.41
N ALA A 210 10.13 -14.57 -9.41
CA ALA A 210 10.58 -13.40 -8.66
C ALA A 210 11.43 -12.49 -9.55
N GLU A 211 11.20 -11.19 -9.44
CA GLU A 211 11.89 -10.13 -10.18
C GLU A 211 12.58 -9.18 -9.21
N LYS A 212 13.76 -8.70 -9.56
CA LYS A 212 14.50 -7.74 -8.75
C LYS A 212 14.00 -6.32 -8.96
N VAL A 213 13.93 -5.57 -7.85
CA VAL A 213 13.62 -4.14 -7.88
C VAL A 213 14.92 -3.35 -8.01
N VAL A 214 15.21 -2.82 -9.20
CA VAL A 214 16.45 -2.12 -9.49
C VAL A 214 16.19 -0.63 -9.72
N THR A 215 16.40 0.19 -8.70
CA THR A 215 16.13 1.64 -8.73
C THR A 215 17.35 2.48 -9.16
N GLY A 216 18.53 1.88 -9.27
CA GLY A 216 19.77 2.60 -9.57
C GLY A 216 20.37 3.39 -8.39
N GLY A 217 19.73 3.28 -7.21
CA GLY A 217 20.15 3.99 -5.99
C GLY A 217 19.54 5.39 -5.86
N THR A 218 19.39 5.85 -4.62
CA THR A 218 18.80 7.16 -4.31
C THR A 218 19.71 8.28 -4.77
N PRO A 219 19.26 9.18 -5.68
CA PRO A 219 20.05 10.35 -6.08
C PRO A 219 20.39 11.25 -4.87
N ASP A 220 21.54 11.91 -4.89
CA ASP A 220 21.98 12.78 -3.77
C ASP A 220 20.95 13.86 -3.42
N PHE A 221 20.20 14.31 -4.42
CA PHE A 221 19.10 15.26 -4.26
C PHE A 221 17.98 14.77 -3.31
N TYR A 222 17.78 13.45 -3.18
CA TYR A 222 16.75 12.84 -2.33
C TYR A 222 17.30 12.12 -1.09
N LYS A 223 18.63 12.12 -0.88
CA LYS A 223 19.21 11.59 0.34
C LYS A 223 18.86 12.52 1.52
N LYS A 224 18.40 11.92 2.61
CA LYS A 224 18.13 12.60 3.89
C LYS A 224 19.39 12.74 4.71
#